data_57b5f12eca8eed17ef17802f909fd48b
#
_entry.id   57b5f12eca8eed17ef17802f909fd48b
#
_cell.length_a   1.000
_cell.length_b   1.000
_cell.length_c   1.000
_cell.angle_alpha   90.00
_cell.angle_beta   90.00
_cell.angle_gamma   90.00
#
_symmetry.space_group_name_H-M   'P 1'
#
loop_
_entity.id
_entity.type
_entity.pdbx_description
1 polymer ?
#
loop_
_entity_poly.entity_id
_entity_poly.type
_entity_poly.pdbx_seq_one_letter_code
_entity_poly.pdbx_strand_id
1 'polypeptide(L)'
;MVSLASFGTMMSMISTGARIAGERQTGWTRQLRISPLSVRAYFRAKVLTGYAMALSSLLLLYVSGSLLGVSLPAGRWLAMTGLIMVGLLPFAALGIFVGHLVNTDSVGPLMGGLVSILAFLSGTWFAITSGFLHAFGQFLPSWWLVQARNVALDGHAWGARGWITVAAWTAILTAGAAWAYRRDTAKV
;
A
#
# COMPACT_ATOMS: atom_id res chain seq x y z
N MET A 1 -10.56 9.44 11.00
CA MET A 1 -11.17 8.35 10.23
C MET A 1 -10.38 8.02 8.96
N VAL A 2 -10.25 8.94 8.00
CA VAL A 2 -9.52 8.69 6.73
C VAL A 2 -8.05 8.30 6.94
N SER A 3 -7.35 8.90 7.91
CA SER A 3 -5.96 8.53 8.23
C SER A 3 -5.83 7.07 8.70
N LEU A 4 -6.78 6.59 9.51
CA LEU A 4 -6.84 5.19 9.92
C LEU A 4 -7.19 4.27 8.75
N ALA A 5 -8.09 4.71 7.85
CA ALA A 5 -8.39 4.00 6.62
C ALA A 5 -7.13 3.84 5.75
N SER A 6 -6.37 4.91 5.58
CA SER A 6 -5.10 4.90 4.84
C SER A 6 -4.08 3.95 5.46
N PHE A 7 -3.98 3.92 6.80
CA PHE A 7 -3.12 2.99 7.51
C PHE A 7 -3.54 1.53 7.30
N GLY A 8 -4.82 1.22 7.51
CA GLY A 8 -5.35 -0.13 7.35
C GLY A 8 -5.21 -0.66 5.93
N THR A 9 -5.49 0.17 4.92
CA THR A 9 -5.34 -0.21 3.51
C THR A 9 -3.89 -0.39 3.10
N MET A 10 -2.98 0.47 3.57
CA MET A 10 -1.53 0.35 3.38
C MET A 10 -1.00 -0.95 3.98
N MET A 11 -1.36 -1.24 5.24
CA MET A 11 -0.97 -2.47 5.95
C MET A 11 -1.46 -3.71 5.21
N SER A 12 -2.72 -3.71 4.78
CA SER A 12 -3.33 -4.80 4.03
C SER A 12 -2.60 -5.08 2.72
N MET A 13 -2.30 -4.02 1.96
CA MET A 13 -1.64 -4.12 0.67
C MET A 13 -0.21 -4.67 0.80
N ILE A 14 0.60 -4.12 1.72
CA ILE A 14 1.98 -4.57 1.96
C ILE A 14 1.99 -6.01 2.46
N SER A 15 1.14 -6.36 3.43
CA SER A 15 1.06 -7.70 4.01
C SER A 15 0.71 -8.77 2.98
N THR A 16 -0.17 -8.46 2.03
CA THR A 16 -0.54 -9.40 0.96
C THR A 16 0.65 -9.74 0.07
N GLY A 17 1.49 -8.75 -0.26
CA GLY A 17 2.73 -8.98 -1.00
C GLY A 17 3.78 -9.71 -0.16
N ALA A 18 3.95 -9.35 1.11
CA ALA A 18 4.93 -9.92 2.02
C ALA A 18 4.69 -11.42 2.32
N ARG A 19 3.45 -11.93 2.15
CA ARG A 19 3.13 -13.37 2.24
C ARG A 19 3.92 -14.24 1.26
N ILE A 20 4.50 -13.66 0.21
CA ILE A 20 5.39 -14.35 -0.72
C ILE A 20 6.57 -15.01 0.02
N ALA A 21 7.07 -14.40 1.10
CA ALA A 21 8.15 -14.97 1.90
C ALA A 21 7.76 -16.36 2.48
N GLY A 22 6.54 -16.50 3.03
CA GLY A 22 6.03 -17.78 3.51
C GLY A 22 5.78 -18.79 2.40
N GLU A 23 5.27 -18.36 1.25
CA GLU A 23 5.05 -19.21 0.10
C GLU A 23 6.37 -19.77 -0.47
N ARG A 24 7.45 -18.98 -0.42
CA ARG A 24 8.79 -19.43 -0.78
C ARG A 24 9.31 -20.52 0.16
N GLN A 25 9.10 -20.34 1.46
CA GLN A 25 9.55 -21.28 2.49
C GLN A 25 8.83 -22.64 2.38
N THR A 26 7.53 -22.63 2.05
CA THR A 26 6.72 -23.84 1.86
C THR A 26 6.95 -24.53 0.51
N GLY A 27 7.81 -24.00 -0.35
CA GLY A 27 8.07 -24.56 -1.68
C GLY A 27 6.98 -24.28 -2.73
N TRP A 28 6.00 -23.44 -2.41
CA TRP A 28 4.91 -23.07 -3.32
C TRP A 28 5.41 -22.48 -4.65
N THR A 29 6.48 -21.69 -4.59
CA THR A 29 7.10 -21.12 -5.79
C THR A 29 7.66 -22.19 -6.73
N ARG A 30 8.11 -23.34 -6.20
CA ARG A 30 8.55 -24.49 -7.01
C ARG A 30 7.37 -25.15 -7.70
N GLN A 31 6.23 -25.29 -7.02
CA GLN A 31 5.00 -25.84 -7.61
C GLN A 31 4.45 -24.92 -8.72
N LEU A 32 4.56 -23.60 -8.56
CA LEU A 32 4.15 -22.63 -9.58
C LEU A 32 4.93 -22.80 -10.90
N ARG A 33 6.21 -23.18 -10.84
CA ARG A 33 7.05 -23.38 -12.04
C ARG A 33 6.65 -24.57 -12.90
N ILE A 34 6.05 -25.60 -12.31
CA ILE A 34 5.55 -26.78 -13.02
C ILE A 34 4.07 -26.64 -13.41
N SER A 35 3.43 -25.55 -13.00
CA SER A 35 2.05 -25.23 -13.38
C SER A 35 2.03 -24.36 -14.64
N PRO A 36 0.93 -24.37 -15.43
CA PRO A 36 0.78 -23.49 -16.60
C PRO A 36 0.54 -22.02 -16.21
N LEU A 37 0.62 -21.66 -14.93
CA LEU A 37 0.37 -20.33 -14.44
C LEU A 37 1.51 -19.38 -14.79
N SER A 38 1.19 -18.30 -15.52
CA SER A 38 2.20 -17.30 -15.83
C SER A 38 2.56 -16.46 -14.58
N VAL A 39 3.83 -16.07 -14.50
CA VAL A 39 4.34 -15.19 -13.42
C VAL A 39 3.52 -13.90 -13.30
N ARG A 40 3.09 -13.35 -14.44
CA ARG A 40 2.24 -12.14 -14.48
C ARG A 40 0.87 -12.39 -13.83
N ALA A 41 0.28 -13.56 -14.05
CA ALA A 41 -0.99 -13.93 -13.43
C ALA A 41 -0.86 -14.06 -11.91
N TYR A 42 0.24 -14.65 -11.44
CA TYR A 42 0.55 -14.74 -10.01
C TYR A 42 0.63 -13.36 -9.33
N PHE A 43 1.43 -12.43 -9.88
CA PHE A 43 1.53 -11.09 -9.31
C PHE A 43 0.23 -10.29 -9.40
N ARG A 44 -0.51 -10.42 -10.51
CA ARG A 44 -1.84 -9.81 -10.62
C ARG A 44 -2.79 -10.33 -9.53
N ALA A 45 -2.80 -11.63 -9.27
CA ALA A 45 -3.62 -12.20 -8.19
C ALA A 45 -3.25 -11.61 -6.83
N LYS A 46 -1.94 -11.45 -6.51
CA LYS A 46 -1.49 -10.82 -5.27
C LYS A 46 -1.97 -9.37 -5.14
N VAL A 47 -1.79 -8.58 -6.19
CA VAL A 47 -2.23 -7.18 -6.21
C VAL A 47 -3.75 -7.09 -6.08
N LEU A 48 -4.51 -7.90 -6.82
CA LEU A 48 -5.97 -7.91 -6.74
C LEU A 48 -6.48 -8.34 -5.35
N THR A 49 -5.86 -9.35 -4.73
CA THR A 49 -6.18 -9.74 -3.35
C THR A 49 -5.91 -8.59 -2.37
N GLY A 50 -4.78 -7.89 -2.51
CA GLY A 50 -4.46 -6.71 -1.71
C GLY A 50 -5.52 -5.60 -1.88
N TYR A 51 -5.94 -5.32 -3.10
CA TYR A 51 -7.00 -4.36 -3.38
C TYR A 51 -8.36 -4.79 -2.83
N ALA A 52 -8.72 -6.07 -2.94
CA ALA A 52 -9.96 -6.59 -2.38
C ALA A 52 -9.99 -6.41 -0.86
N MET A 53 -8.90 -6.72 -0.16
CA MET A 53 -8.77 -6.50 1.28
C MET A 53 -8.77 -5.01 1.65
N ALA A 54 -8.10 -4.16 0.89
CA ALA A 54 -8.11 -2.72 1.10
C ALA A 54 -9.51 -2.13 0.93
N LEU A 55 -10.24 -2.54 -0.11
CA LEU A 55 -11.63 -2.15 -0.34
C LEU A 55 -12.54 -2.60 0.79
N SER A 56 -12.41 -3.83 1.25
CA SER A 56 -13.19 -4.34 2.39
C SER A 56 -12.96 -3.49 3.65
N SER A 57 -11.69 -3.15 3.94
CA SER A 57 -11.33 -2.27 5.07
C SER A 57 -11.92 -0.87 4.90
N LEU A 58 -11.89 -0.30 3.69
CA LEU A 58 -12.49 1.00 3.41
C LEU A 58 -14.01 0.97 3.59
N LEU A 59 -14.68 -0.04 3.05
CA LEU A 59 -16.12 -0.19 3.18
C LEU A 59 -16.56 -0.27 4.64
N LEU A 60 -15.86 -1.07 5.45
CA LEU A 60 -16.14 -1.16 6.89
C LEU A 60 -15.98 0.19 7.59
N LEU A 61 -14.92 0.93 7.26
CA LEU A 61 -14.69 2.27 7.83
C LEU A 61 -15.73 3.29 7.33
N TYR A 62 -16.18 3.20 6.09
CA TYR A 62 -17.20 4.09 5.55
C TYR A 62 -18.57 3.82 6.20
N VAL A 63 -18.94 2.55 6.35
CA VAL A 63 -20.16 2.16 7.08
C VAL A 63 -20.09 2.65 8.52
N SER A 64 -19.00 2.39 9.22
CA SER A 64 -18.82 2.85 10.61
C SER A 64 -18.88 4.38 10.70
N GLY A 65 -18.27 5.09 9.75
CA GLY A 65 -18.31 6.55 9.69
C GLY A 65 -19.69 7.11 9.44
N SER A 66 -20.46 6.52 8.53
CA SER A 66 -21.83 6.95 8.25
C SER A 66 -22.74 6.72 9.46
N LEU A 67 -22.59 5.61 10.19
CA LEU A 67 -23.30 5.33 11.44
C LEU A 67 -22.95 6.33 12.54
N LEU A 68 -21.74 6.88 12.54
CA LEU A 68 -21.30 7.93 13.46
C LEU A 68 -21.67 9.35 13.00
N GLY A 69 -22.50 9.49 11.97
CA GLY A 69 -23.01 10.77 11.49
C GLY A 69 -22.13 11.49 10.46
N VAL A 70 -21.10 10.85 9.91
CA VAL A 70 -20.30 11.43 8.82
C VAL A 70 -21.11 11.37 7.52
N SER A 71 -21.53 12.52 7.03
CA SER A 71 -22.25 12.67 5.76
C SER A 71 -21.37 13.38 4.73
N LEU A 72 -21.07 12.72 3.60
CA LEU A 72 -20.34 13.29 2.48
C LEU A 72 -21.10 13.01 1.19
N PRO A 73 -21.08 13.91 0.20
CA PRO A 73 -21.61 13.65 -1.12
C PRO A 73 -20.96 12.41 -1.75
N ALA A 74 -21.73 11.60 -2.47
CA ALA A 74 -21.24 10.36 -3.08
C ALA A 74 -20.00 10.59 -3.98
N GLY A 75 -19.94 11.71 -4.70
CA GLY A 75 -18.77 12.07 -5.50
C GLY A 75 -17.48 12.23 -4.70
N ARG A 76 -17.56 12.76 -3.47
CA ARG A 76 -16.39 12.88 -2.59
C ARG A 76 -15.93 11.52 -2.06
N TRP A 77 -16.86 10.63 -1.71
CA TRP A 77 -16.55 9.25 -1.35
C TRP A 77 -15.81 8.52 -2.47
N LEU A 78 -16.32 8.63 -3.70
CA LEU A 78 -15.70 7.98 -4.88
C LEU A 78 -14.33 8.57 -5.21
N ALA A 79 -14.18 9.90 -5.19
CA ALA A 79 -12.91 10.55 -5.48
C ALA A 79 -11.84 10.20 -4.44
N MET A 80 -12.19 10.21 -3.15
CA MET A 80 -11.30 9.82 -2.05
C MET A 80 -10.89 8.35 -2.18
N THR A 81 -11.84 7.45 -2.47
CA THR A 81 -11.55 6.03 -2.70
C THR A 81 -10.62 5.85 -3.89
N GLY A 82 -10.88 6.54 -5.00
CA GLY A 82 -10.01 6.50 -6.18
C GLY A 82 -8.57 6.93 -5.88
N LEU A 83 -8.38 8.03 -5.14
CA LEU A 83 -7.05 8.48 -4.72
C LEU A 83 -6.36 7.45 -3.80
N ILE A 84 -7.08 6.87 -2.84
CA ILE A 84 -6.54 5.81 -1.99
C ILE A 84 -6.12 4.61 -2.83
N MET A 85 -6.97 4.15 -3.77
CA MET A 85 -6.64 3.01 -4.63
C MET A 85 -5.38 3.26 -5.47
N VAL A 86 -5.24 4.45 -6.07
CA VAL A 86 -4.02 4.82 -6.81
C VAL A 86 -2.83 4.95 -5.85
N GLY A 87 -3.02 5.54 -4.68
CA GLY A 87 -1.99 5.70 -3.65
C GLY A 87 -1.48 4.38 -3.08
N LEU A 88 -2.19 3.28 -3.25
CA LEU A 88 -1.77 1.95 -2.82
C LEU A 88 -0.81 1.25 -3.80
N LEU A 89 -0.66 1.73 -5.03
CA LEU A 89 0.23 1.11 -6.02
C LEU A 89 1.68 0.92 -5.54
N PRO A 90 2.36 1.93 -4.98
CA PRO A 90 3.72 1.75 -4.48
C PRO A 90 3.80 0.74 -3.33
N PHE A 91 2.75 0.62 -2.52
CA PHE A 91 2.73 -0.32 -1.39
C PHE A 91 2.49 -1.77 -1.85
N ALA A 92 1.76 -1.97 -2.94
CA ALA A 92 1.66 -3.28 -3.58
C ALA A 92 3.05 -3.77 -4.05
N ALA A 93 3.78 -2.89 -4.73
CA ALA A 93 5.14 -3.18 -5.18
C ALA A 93 6.10 -3.38 -4.01
N LEU A 94 6.01 -2.56 -2.95
CA LEU A 94 6.80 -2.69 -1.73
C LEU A 94 6.57 -4.05 -1.04
N GLY A 95 5.33 -4.48 -0.91
CA GLY A 95 4.99 -5.77 -0.32
C GLY A 95 5.62 -6.94 -1.09
N ILE A 96 5.54 -6.92 -2.43
CA ILE A 96 6.16 -7.92 -3.29
C ILE A 96 7.69 -7.87 -3.15
N PHE A 97 8.29 -6.69 -3.17
CA PHE A 97 9.73 -6.49 -3.00
C PHE A 97 10.23 -7.10 -1.70
N VAL A 98 9.59 -6.77 -0.58
CA VAL A 98 9.93 -7.31 0.74
C VAL A 98 9.72 -8.83 0.78
N GLY A 99 8.62 -9.34 0.23
CA GLY A 99 8.32 -10.78 0.19
C GLY A 99 9.37 -11.62 -0.52
N HIS A 100 10.12 -11.04 -1.46
CA HIS A 100 11.24 -11.71 -2.14
C HIS A 100 12.60 -11.55 -1.44
N LEU A 101 12.78 -10.54 -0.58
CA LEU A 101 14.06 -10.28 0.07
C LEU A 101 14.18 -10.87 1.46
N VAL A 102 13.05 -10.98 2.17
CA VAL A 102 13.04 -11.27 3.61
C VAL A 102 12.60 -12.72 3.86
N ASN A 103 13.16 -13.32 4.91
CA ASN A 103 12.72 -14.62 5.41
C ASN A 103 11.42 -14.48 6.22
N THR A 104 10.64 -15.55 6.30
CA THR A 104 9.33 -15.58 6.96
C THR A 104 9.39 -15.07 8.40
N ASP A 105 10.41 -15.46 9.17
CA ASP A 105 10.56 -15.07 10.57
C ASP A 105 10.79 -13.58 10.77
N SER A 106 11.39 -12.93 9.77
CA SER A 106 11.70 -11.49 9.80
C SER A 106 10.59 -10.62 9.19
N VAL A 107 9.63 -11.22 8.48
CA VAL A 107 8.54 -10.45 7.82
C VAL A 107 7.70 -9.69 8.84
N GLY A 108 7.28 -10.34 9.92
CA GLY A 108 6.45 -9.71 10.96
C GLY A 108 7.08 -8.47 11.57
N PRO A 109 8.26 -8.59 12.18
CA PRO A 109 8.98 -7.45 12.76
C PRO A 109 9.29 -6.34 11.74
N LEU A 110 9.72 -6.71 10.53
CA LEU A 110 10.01 -5.74 9.48
C LEU A 110 8.74 -4.99 9.04
N MET A 111 7.64 -5.70 8.85
CA MET A 111 6.36 -5.08 8.48
C MET A 111 5.86 -4.15 9.55
N GLY A 112 5.88 -4.57 10.82
CA GLY A 112 5.50 -3.73 11.94
C GLY A 112 6.31 -2.45 12.01
N GLY A 113 7.64 -2.54 11.94
CA GLY A 113 8.54 -1.40 11.95
C GLY A 113 8.37 -0.48 10.74
N LEU A 114 8.41 -1.04 9.54
CA LEU A 114 8.30 -0.28 8.29
C LEU A 114 6.97 0.47 8.18
N VAL A 115 5.85 -0.22 8.43
CA VAL A 115 4.52 0.39 8.35
C VAL A 115 4.33 1.44 9.43
N SER A 116 4.86 1.22 10.64
CA SER A 116 4.80 2.21 11.74
C SER A 116 5.59 3.47 11.40
N ILE A 117 6.80 3.34 10.83
CA ILE A 117 7.61 4.47 10.39
C ILE A 117 6.88 5.24 9.28
N LEU A 118 6.35 4.55 8.27
CA LEU A 118 5.59 5.18 7.20
C LEU A 118 4.34 5.90 7.72
N ALA A 119 3.62 5.30 8.67
CA ALA A 119 2.45 5.90 9.29
C ALA A 119 2.82 7.14 10.13
N PHE A 120 3.92 7.08 10.87
CA PHE A 120 4.44 8.21 11.63
C PHE A 120 4.78 9.38 10.70
N LEU A 121 5.59 9.14 9.67
CA LEU A 121 6.05 10.15 8.73
C LEU A 121 4.95 10.70 7.82
N SER A 122 3.85 9.97 7.65
CA SER A 122 2.68 10.40 6.87
C SER A 122 1.70 11.27 7.64
N GLY A 123 1.89 11.43 8.96
CA GLY A 123 0.93 12.15 9.78
C GLY A 123 -0.37 11.39 10.05
N THR A 124 -0.32 10.05 10.04
CA THR A 124 -1.48 9.20 10.34
C THR A 124 -1.94 9.37 11.79
N TRP A 125 -1.00 9.41 12.74
CA TRP A 125 -1.26 9.47 14.17
C TRP A 125 -1.43 10.89 14.70
N PHE A 126 -0.78 11.87 14.10
CA PHE A 126 -0.86 13.28 14.45
C PHE A 126 -0.66 14.14 13.21
N ALA A 127 -1.32 15.30 13.18
CA ALA A 127 -1.21 16.19 12.05
C ALA A 127 0.19 16.86 12.02
N ILE A 128 0.94 16.63 10.94
CA ILE A 128 2.23 17.30 10.70
C ILE A 128 1.96 18.51 9.81
N THR A 129 1.93 19.70 10.39
CA THR A 129 1.53 20.94 9.70
C THR A 129 2.71 21.78 9.23
N SER A 130 3.89 21.61 9.84
CA SER A 130 5.07 22.43 9.55
C SER A 130 6.38 21.71 9.91
N GLY A 131 7.51 22.32 9.55
CA GLY A 131 8.85 21.86 9.91
C GLY A 131 9.43 20.79 9.00
N PHE A 132 10.57 20.22 9.41
CA PHE A 132 11.32 19.24 8.64
C PHE A 132 10.50 17.98 8.30
N LEU A 133 9.71 17.46 9.26
CA LEU A 133 8.87 16.28 9.05
C LEU A 133 7.79 16.52 7.99
N HIS A 134 7.24 17.75 7.92
CA HIS A 134 6.29 18.10 6.87
C HIS A 134 6.96 18.08 5.49
N ALA A 135 8.13 18.74 5.36
CA ALA A 135 8.86 18.77 4.10
C ALA A 135 9.30 17.36 3.66
N PHE A 136 9.82 16.56 4.58
CA PHE A 136 10.25 15.19 4.32
C PHE A 136 9.08 14.25 3.97
N GLY A 137 7.98 14.34 4.71
CA GLY A 137 6.79 13.52 4.49
C GLY A 137 6.25 13.64 3.06
N GLN A 138 6.28 14.83 2.47
CA GLN A 138 5.82 15.08 1.11
C GLN A 138 6.58 14.29 0.02
N PHE A 139 7.77 13.77 0.31
CA PHE A 139 8.51 12.87 -0.58
C PHE A 139 8.08 11.40 -0.45
N LEU A 140 7.25 11.07 0.53
CA LEU A 140 6.80 9.71 0.77
C LEU A 140 5.40 9.46 0.18
N PRO A 141 5.15 8.29 -0.42
CA PRO A 141 3.83 7.95 -0.95
C PRO A 141 2.78 7.81 0.16
N SER A 142 3.18 7.43 1.37
CA SER A 142 2.30 7.34 2.54
C SER A 142 1.69 8.69 2.94
N TRP A 143 2.44 9.77 2.78
CA TRP A 143 1.93 11.13 2.99
C TRP A 143 0.73 11.41 2.09
N TRP A 144 0.88 11.17 0.79
CA TRP A 144 -0.17 11.44 -0.19
C TRP A 144 -1.38 10.52 -0.02
N LEU A 145 -1.15 9.28 0.43
CA LEU A 145 -2.24 8.37 0.79
C LEU A 145 -3.12 8.97 1.91
N VAL A 146 -2.51 9.55 2.94
CA VAL A 146 -3.22 10.23 4.04
C VAL A 146 -3.87 11.53 3.56
N GLN A 147 -3.23 12.25 2.64
CA GLN A 147 -3.78 13.50 2.08
C GLN A 147 -5.01 13.29 1.18
N ALA A 148 -5.37 12.04 0.83
CA ALA A 148 -6.66 11.75 0.20
C ALA A 148 -7.86 12.25 1.05
N ARG A 149 -7.65 12.46 2.37
CA ARG A 149 -8.63 13.08 3.28
C ARG A 149 -9.07 14.50 2.86
N ASN A 150 -8.20 15.24 2.15
CA ASN A 150 -8.50 16.60 1.75
C ASN A 150 -9.69 16.66 0.79
N VAL A 151 -9.94 15.60 0.02
CA VAL A 151 -11.15 15.48 -0.79
C VAL A 151 -12.41 15.54 0.07
N ALA A 152 -12.37 14.92 1.26
CA ALA A 152 -13.50 14.95 2.18
C ALA A 152 -13.65 16.32 2.86
N LEU A 153 -12.54 17.00 3.18
CA LEU A 153 -12.52 18.29 3.88
C LEU A 153 -12.80 19.45 2.91
N ASP A 154 -11.96 19.59 1.90
CA ASP A 154 -11.90 20.78 1.05
C ASP A 154 -12.35 20.50 -0.38
N GLY A 155 -12.60 19.24 -0.75
CA GLY A 155 -12.93 18.82 -2.11
C GLY A 155 -11.75 18.75 -3.07
N HIS A 156 -10.51 19.00 -2.58
CA HIS A 156 -9.33 19.04 -3.43
C HIS A 156 -8.62 17.68 -3.51
N ALA A 157 -8.34 17.25 -4.73
CA ALA A 157 -7.47 16.09 -5.00
C ALA A 157 -5.99 16.47 -4.85
N TRP A 158 -5.11 15.48 -5.00
CA TRP A 158 -3.67 15.73 -4.99
C TRP A 158 -3.25 16.72 -6.08
N GLY A 159 -2.36 17.66 -5.72
CA GLY A 159 -1.67 18.48 -6.72
C GLY A 159 -0.66 17.65 -7.53
N ALA A 160 -0.06 18.27 -8.55
CA ALA A 160 0.93 17.63 -9.43
C ALA A 160 2.05 16.92 -8.67
N ARG A 161 2.51 17.50 -7.55
CA ARG A 161 3.55 16.92 -6.69
C ARG A 161 3.14 15.55 -6.14
N GLY A 162 1.88 15.37 -5.72
CA GLY A 162 1.38 14.10 -5.20
C GLY A 162 1.37 13.01 -6.27
N TRP A 163 0.88 13.33 -7.44
CA TRP A 163 0.87 12.42 -8.58
C TRP A 163 2.27 11.99 -9.00
N ILE A 164 3.22 12.94 -9.09
CA ILE A 164 4.61 12.65 -9.43
C ILE A 164 5.26 11.77 -8.36
N THR A 165 5.05 12.07 -7.08
CA THR A 165 5.64 11.29 -5.98
C THR A 165 5.11 9.84 -5.99
N VAL A 166 3.80 9.65 -6.09
CA VAL A 166 3.20 8.31 -6.12
C VAL A 166 3.65 7.53 -7.37
N ALA A 167 3.69 8.18 -8.54
CA ALA A 167 4.17 7.55 -9.77
C ALA A 167 5.66 7.16 -9.70
N ALA A 168 6.52 8.05 -9.20
CA ALA A 168 7.95 7.80 -9.05
C ALA A 168 8.22 6.62 -8.11
N TRP A 169 7.60 6.61 -6.93
CA TRP A 169 7.73 5.49 -5.99
C TRP A 169 7.16 4.19 -6.53
N THR A 170 6.05 4.24 -7.26
CA THR A 170 5.50 3.05 -7.93
C THR A 170 6.51 2.48 -8.93
N ALA A 171 7.13 3.32 -9.75
CA ALA A 171 8.14 2.88 -10.72
C ALA A 171 9.38 2.30 -10.03
N ILE A 172 9.93 3.00 -9.02
CA ILE A 172 11.11 2.56 -8.26
C ILE A 172 10.86 1.22 -7.57
N LEU A 173 9.76 1.10 -6.84
CA LEU A 173 9.44 -0.12 -6.09
C LEU A 173 9.06 -1.29 -7.00
N THR A 174 8.41 -1.02 -8.14
CA THR A 174 8.13 -2.07 -9.16
C THR A 174 9.42 -2.58 -9.79
N ALA A 175 10.35 -1.68 -10.11
CA ALA A 175 11.68 -2.07 -10.61
C ALA A 175 12.45 -2.89 -9.55
N GLY A 176 12.39 -2.46 -8.28
CA GLY A 176 12.97 -3.19 -7.15
C GLY A 176 12.34 -4.57 -6.96
N ALA A 177 11.02 -4.68 -7.04
CA ALA A 177 10.30 -5.95 -6.95
C ALA A 177 10.67 -6.89 -8.11
N ALA A 178 10.77 -6.37 -9.32
CA ALA A 178 11.21 -7.15 -10.49
C ALA A 178 12.66 -7.63 -10.35
N TRP A 179 13.54 -6.79 -9.83
CA TRP A 179 14.92 -7.17 -9.54
C TRP A 179 15.00 -8.26 -8.47
N ALA A 180 14.29 -8.08 -7.35
CA ALA A 180 14.26 -9.05 -6.25
C ALA A 180 13.72 -10.41 -6.71
N TYR A 181 12.67 -10.42 -7.52
CA TYR A 181 12.13 -11.62 -8.14
C TYR A 181 13.17 -12.34 -9.01
N ARG A 182 13.87 -11.61 -9.91
CA ARG A 182 14.88 -12.20 -10.76
C ARG A 182 16.03 -12.81 -9.98
N ARG A 183 16.49 -12.12 -8.92
CA ARG A 183 17.55 -12.59 -8.03
C ARG A 183 17.14 -13.87 -7.27
N ASP A 184 15.91 -13.93 -6.84
CA ASP A 184 15.36 -15.06 -6.11
C ASP A 184 15.23 -16.29 -7.02
N THR A 185 14.78 -16.08 -8.26
CA THR A 185 14.63 -17.17 -9.24
C THR A 185 15.93 -17.67 -9.83
N ALA A 186 17.01 -16.89 -9.79
CA ALA A 186 18.34 -17.30 -10.27
C ALA A 186 19.07 -18.22 -9.28
N LYS A 187 18.64 -18.34 -8.04
CA LYS A 187 19.27 -19.15 -6.99
C LYS A 187 18.73 -20.59 -6.90
N VAL A 188 17.79 -20.95 -7.74
CA VAL A 188 17.12 -22.26 -7.81
C VAL A 188 17.28 -22.83 -9.22
#